data_3d057012d2e87cfb59975a1e430e1440
#
_entry.id   3d057012d2e87cfb59975a1e430e1440
#
_cell.length_a   1.000
_cell.length_b   1.000
_cell.length_c   1.000
_cell.angle_alpha   90.00
_cell.angle_beta   90.00
_cell.angle_gamma   90.00
#
_symmetry.space_group_name_H-M   'P 1'
#
loop_
_entity.id
_entity.type
_entity.pdbx_description
1 polymer ?
#
loop_
_entity_poly.entity_id
_entity_poly.type
_entity_poly.pdbx_seq_one_letter_code
_entity_poly.pdbx_strand_id
1 'polypeptide(L)'
;MKASIYARVSSTNDRQSTDRQVIDLRNYAERNNIEVVKVYEEHISGAKRNEERPILCECLDYCIGNGVDMLLISELSRLGRNVDEVLANVKRCKDNNLNIFFQKENLAIFQPDGSKNPFLNIFISVLGTCAEMERENIKFRLNSGRKKYIAEGGKLGRKVGSVKSTEKKQEEYKQVLKELKKGTSIRRTAKLCDVSVSTVQRLKSEFRL
;
A
#
# COMPACT_ATOMS: atom_id res chain seq x y z
N MET A 1 17.45 -15.53 -21.24
CA MET A 1 16.13 -15.21 -20.68
C MET A 1 16.21 -13.84 -20.04
N LYS A 2 15.27 -12.94 -20.37
CA LYS A 2 15.22 -11.56 -19.86
C LYS A 2 14.22 -11.44 -18.71
N ALA A 3 14.61 -10.76 -17.63
CA ALA A 3 13.72 -10.52 -16.52
C ALA A 3 13.69 -9.05 -16.09
N SER A 4 12.57 -8.63 -15.53
CA SER A 4 12.48 -7.41 -14.72
C SER A 4 12.33 -7.76 -13.25
N ILE A 5 12.74 -6.86 -12.37
CA ILE A 5 12.57 -6.98 -10.93
C ILE A 5 11.53 -5.96 -10.48
N TYR A 6 10.59 -6.39 -9.61
CA TYR A 6 9.71 -5.50 -8.90
C TYR A 6 9.87 -5.67 -7.39
N ALA A 7 10.18 -4.59 -6.70
CA ALA A 7 10.36 -4.52 -5.26
C ALA A 7 9.45 -3.47 -4.63
N ARG A 8 8.88 -3.73 -3.45
CA ARG A 8 7.99 -2.82 -2.75
C ARG A 8 8.23 -2.82 -1.24
N VAL A 9 8.24 -1.63 -0.66
CA VAL A 9 8.24 -1.43 0.79
C VAL A 9 7.11 -0.47 1.20
N SER A 10 6.73 -0.53 2.48
CA SER A 10 5.75 0.41 3.05
C SER A 10 6.34 1.81 3.15
N SER A 11 5.56 2.83 2.78
CA SER A 11 5.96 4.25 2.88
C SER A 11 6.06 4.79 4.31
N THR A 12 5.71 3.98 5.32
CA THR A 12 5.53 4.46 6.70
C THR A 12 6.80 4.54 7.53
N ASN A 13 7.93 4.01 7.05
CA ASN A 13 9.20 4.10 7.76
C ASN A 13 10.36 4.26 6.77
N ASP A 14 11.10 5.37 6.84
CA ASP A 14 12.37 5.63 6.14
C ASP A 14 13.47 4.58 6.41
N ARG A 15 13.18 3.58 7.24
CA ARG A 15 14.10 2.50 7.63
C ARG A 15 13.97 1.23 6.79
N GLN A 16 12.97 1.12 5.92
CA GLN A 16 12.80 -0.04 5.05
C GLN A 16 13.18 0.34 3.61
N SER A 17 14.30 -0.19 3.17
CA SER A 17 14.76 -0.06 1.78
C SER A 17 14.32 -1.27 0.95
N THR A 18 14.08 -1.05 -0.34
CA THR A 18 13.90 -2.09 -1.34
C THR A 18 15.20 -2.79 -1.68
N ASP A 19 16.36 -2.21 -1.31
CA ASP A 19 17.71 -2.67 -1.69
C ASP A 19 17.91 -4.16 -1.41
N ARG A 20 17.52 -4.64 -0.23
CA ARG A 20 17.67 -6.05 0.11
C ARG A 20 16.91 -6.97 -0.84
N GLN A 21 15.66 -6.60 -1.17
CA GLN A 21 14.84 -7.39 -2.10
C GLN A 21 15.49 -7.40 -3.49
N VAL A 22 15.98 -6.24 -3.95
CA VAL A 22 16.63 -6.11 -5.26
C VAL A 22 17.93 -6.91 -5.31
N ILE A 23 18.77 -6.84 -4.26
CA ILE A 23 20.02 -7.60 -4.16
C ILE A 23 19.74 -9.11 -4.21
N ASP A 24 18.80 -9.59 -3.40
CA ASP A 24 18.46 -11.01 -3.33
C ASP A 24 17.93 -11.54 -4.68
N LEU A 25 17.09 -10.76 -5.38
CA LEU A 25 16.55 -11.10 -6.69
C LEU A 25 17.62 -11.01 -7.81
N ARG A 26 18.57 -10.07 -7.74
CA ARG A 26 19.72 -10.02 -8.67
C ARG A 26 20.63 -11.22 -8.49
N ASN A 27 20.94 -11.60 -7.25
CA ASN A 27 21.73 -12.79 -6.96
C ASN A 27 21.05 -14.06 -7.47
N TYR A 28 19.71 -14.13 -7.37
CA TYR A 28 18.95 -15.22 -7.98
C TYR A 28 19.07 -15.22 -9.50
N ALA A 29 18.91 -14.06 -10.14
CA ALA A 29 19.00 -13.92 -11.58
C ALA A 29 20.38 -14.35 -12.10
N GLU A 30 21.45 -13.89 -11.45
CA GLU A 30 22.84 -14.23 -11.79
C GLU A 30 23.09 -15.74 -11.72
N ARG A 31 22.67 -16.39 -10.62
CA ARG A 31 22.83 -17.85 -10.46
C ARG A 31 22.08 -18.69 -11.50
N ASN A 32 21.02 -18.13 -12.08
CA ASN A 32 20.17 -18.80 -13.06
C ASN A 32 20.44 -18.30 -14.50
N ASN A 33 21.51 -17.51 -14.73
CA ASN A 33 21.85 -16.92 -16.03
C ASN A 33 20.70 -16.13 -16.67
N ILE A 34 20.00 -15.32 -15.84
CA ILE A 34 18.89 -14.45 -16.23
C ILE A 34 19.40 -13.02 -16.35
N GLU A 35 19.20 -12.38 -17.50
CA GLU A 35 19.51 -10.96 -17.74
C GLU A 35 18.45 -10.07 -17.11
N VAL A 36 18.83 -9.25 -16.13
CA VAL A 36 17.92 -8.25 -15.52
C VAL A 36 17.94 -6.98 -16.37
N VAL A 37 16.84 -6.73 -17.11
CA VAL A 37 16.72 -5.59 -18.02
C VAL A 37 16.21 -4.33 -17.35
N LYS A 38 15.35 -4.42 -16.31
CA LYS A 38 14.84 -3.26 -15.59
C LYS A 38 14.46 -3.61 -14.15
N VAL A 39 14.63 -2.62 -13.26
CA VAL A 39 14.24 -2.73 -11.83
C VAL A 39 13.20 -1.65 -11.55
N TYR A 40 12.13 -2.05 -10.88
CA TYR A 40 11.05 -1.19 -10.43
C TYR A 40 10.96 -1.23 -8.92
N GLU A 41 11.01 -0.06 -8.30
CA GLU A 41 10.98 0.08 -6.84
C GLU A 41 9.83 0.99 -6.43
N GLU A 42 8.98 0.51 -5.55
CA GLU A 42 7.78 1.23 -5.12
C GLU A 42 7.75 1.40 -3.60
N HIS A 43 7.62 2.65 -3.16
CA HIS A 43 7.47 3.03 -1.75
C HIS A 43 6.00 3.37 -1.46
N ILE A 44 5.19 2.35 -1.28
CA ILE A 44 3.74 2.50 -1.07
C ILE A 44 3.19 1.44 -0.12
N SER A 45 2.16 1.80 0.64
CA SER A 45 1.48 0.84 1.52
C SER A 45 0.92 -0.35 0.74
N GLY A 46 1.12 -1.56 1.26
CA GLY A 46 0.52 -2.78 0.69
C GLY A 46 -1.02 -2.80 0.75
N ALA A 47 -1.65 -1.86 1.47
CA ALA A 47 -3.12 -1.72 1.52
C ALA A 47 -3.70 -0.96 0.32
N LYS A 48 -2.87 -0.34 -0.52
CA LYS A 48 -3.31 0.38 -1.73
C LYS A 48 -3.75 -0.59 -2.83
N ARG A 49 -4.81 -0.22 -3.57
CA ARG A 49 -5.30 -0.99 -4.72
C ARG A 49 -4.29 -0.98 -5.87
N ASN A 50 -4.40 -1.95 -6.78
CA ASN A 50 -3.55 -2.00 -7.96
C ASN A 50 -3.56 -0.69 -8.77
N GLU A 51 -4.75 -0.08 -8.94
CA GLU A 51 -4.94 1.19 -9.65
C GLU A 51 -4.21 2.37 -8.99
N GLU A 52 -3.97 2.27 -7.68
CA GLU A 52 -3.22 3.26 -6.88
C GLU A 52 -1.73 2.96 -6.82
N ARG A 53 -1.25 1.97 -7.59
CA ARG A 53 0.15 1.49 -7.64
C ARG A 53 0.74 1.70 -9.04
N PRO A 54 1.08 2.93 -9.38
CA PRO A 54 1.50 3.29 -10.75
C PRO A 54 2.75 2.55 -11.19
N ILE A 55 3.70 2.30 -10.28
CA ILE A 55 4.96 1.62 -10.61
C ILE A 55 4.71 0.12 -10.88
N LEU A 56 3.81 -0.53 -10.14
CA LEU A 56 3.42 -1.90 -10.46
C LEU A 56 2.75 -2.00 -11.83
N CYS A 57 1.82 -1.09 -12.12
CA CYS A 57 1.14 -1.05 -13.42
C CYS A 57 2.15 -0.83 -14.55
N GLU A 58 3.04 0.16 -14.42
CA GLU A 58 4.11 0.43 -15.39
C GLU A 58 5.01 -0.79 -15.59
N CYS A 59 5.40 -1.47 -14.49
CA CYS A 59 6.22 -2.67 -14.55
C CYS A 59 5.55 -3.78 -15.36
N LEU A 60 4.28 -4.07 -15.10
CA LEU A 60 3.52 -5.10 -15.82
C LEU A 60 3.33 -4.73 -17.30
N ASP A 61 2.98 -3.46 -17.59
CA ASP A 61 2.83 -2.97 -18.96
C ASP A 61 4.16 -3.06 -19.74
N TYR A 62 5.26 -2.65 -19.12
CA TYR A 62 6.58 -2.74 -19.71
C TYR A 62 6.97 -4.19 -20.02
N CYS A 63 6.80 -5.10 -19.06
CA CYS A 63 7.16 -6.50 -19.24
C CYS A 63 6.38 -7.14 -20.40
N ILE A 64 5.06 -6.88 -20.46
CA ILE A 64 4.18 -7.40 -21.50
C ILE A 64 4.51 -6.78 -22.86
N GLY A 65 4.71 -5.47 -22.91
CA GLY A 65 4.94 -4.74 -24.18
C GLY A 65 6.32 -4.94 -24.78
N ASN A 66 7.33 -5.31 -24.00
CA ASN A 66 8.72 -5.46 -24.45
C ASN A 66 9.22 -6.91 -24.49
N GLY A 67 8.31 -7.89 -24.38
CA GLY A 67 8.69 -9.30 -24.50
C GLY A 67 9.67 -9.75 -23.40
N VAL A 68 9.48 -9.27 -22.16
CA VAL A 68 10.23 -9.75 -21.01
C VAL A 68 9.73 -11.15 -20.67
N ASP A 69 10.64 -12.10 -20.51
CA ASP A 69 10.28 -13.50 -20.25
C ASP A 69 9.76 -13.72 -18.82
N MET A 70 10.32 -13.00 -17.83
CA MET A 70 10.04 -13.24 -16.43
C MET A 70 10.01 -11.94 -15.59
N LEU A 71 9.07 -11.86 -14.66
CA LEU A 71 9.04 -10.88 -13.59
C LEU A 71 9.47 -11.53 -12.28
N LEU A 72 10.55 -11.03 -11.68
CA LEU A 72 11.07 -11.50 -10.40
C LEU A 72 10.50 -10.66 -9.25
N ILE A 73 9.91 -11.33 -8.26
CA ILE A 73 9.28 -10.70 -7.09
C ILE A 73 9.73 -11.44 -5.83
N SER A 74 9.98 -10.72 -4.74
CA SER A 74 10.43 -11.33 -3.48
C SER A 74 9.39 -12.24 -2.83
N GLU A 75 8.12 -11.84 -2.82
CA GLU A 75 7.00 -12.60 -2.25
C GLU A 75 5.66 -12.18 -2.85
N LEU A 76 4.65 -13.05 -2.77
CA LEU A 76 3.28 -12.84 -3.29
C LEU A 76 2.63 -11.53 -2.80
N SER A 77 2.87 -11.14 -1.56
CA SER A 77 2.31 -9.93 -0.96
C SER A 77 2.77 -8.63 -1.64
N ARG A 78 3.75 -8.69 -2.52
CA ARG A 78 4.20 -7.56 -3.34
C ARG A 78 3.32 -7.35 -4.55
N LEU A 79 2.67 -8.41 -5.05
CA LEU A 79 1.87 -8.35 -6.28
C LEU A 79 0.44 -7.83 -6.08
N GLY A 80 -0.13 -7.92 -4.88
CA GLY A 80 -1.48 -7.44 -4.58
C GLY A 80 -1.69 -7.25 -3.08
N ARG A 81 -2.76 -6.55 -2.69
CA ARG A 81 -3.15 -6.32 -1.28
C ARG A 81 -4.00 -7.45 -0.69
N ASN A 82 -4.63 -8.20 -1.55
CA ASN A 82 -5.48 -9.35 -1.25
C ASN A 82 -5.33 -10.42 -2.34
N VAL A 83 -5.96 -11.56 -2.10
CA VAL A 83 -5.92 -12.72 -3.02
C VAL A 83 -6.47 -12.38 -4.40
N ASP A 84 -7.59 -11.65 -4.45
CA ASP A 84 -8.26 -11.33 -5.71
C ASP A 84 -7.37 -10.50 -6.62
N GLU A 85 -6.67 -9.49 -6.07
CA GLU A 85 -5.72 -8.67 -6.82
C GLU A 85 -4.48 -9.46 -7.26
N VAL A 86 -3.96 -10.35 -6.41
CA VAL A 86 -2.86 -11.24 -6.78
C VAL A 86 -3.29 -12.15 -7.92
N LEU A 87 -4.47 -12.78 -7.81
CA LEU A 87 -5.01 -13.65 -8.87
C LEU A 87 -5.26 -12.89 -10.17
N ALA A 88 -5.79 -11.65 -10.10
CA ALA A 88 -6.01 -10.80 -11.28
C ALA A 88 -4.69 -10.49 -12.00
N ASN A 89 -3.64 -10.11 -11.25
CA ASN A 89 -2.31 -9.83 -11.81
C ASN A 89 -1.64 -11.10 -12.37
N VAL A 90 -1.74 -12.22 -11.65
CA VAL A 90 -1.25 -13.55 -12.14
C VAL A 90 -1.97 -13.93 -13.42
N LYS A 91 -3.29 -13.75 -13.49
CA LYS A 91 -4.08 -14.02 -14.70
C LYS A 91 -3.62 -13.13 -15.87
N ARG A 92 -3.47 -11.82 -15.62
CA ARG A 92 -2.98 -10.87 -16.63
C ARG A 92 -1.64 -11.29 -17.21
N CYS A 93 -0.68 -11.67 -16.35
CA CYS A 93 0.63 -12.14 -16.78
C CYS A 93 0.55 -13.43 -17.56
N LYS A 94 -0.25 -14.39 -17.06
CA LYS A 94 -0.47 -15.68 -17.72
C LYS A 94 -1.08 -15.57 -19.11
N ASP A 95 -2.07 -14.67 -19.29
CA ASP A 95 -2.74 -14.43 -20.55
C ASP A 95 -1.81 -13.77 -21.60
N ASN A 96 -0.73 -13.11 -21.12
CA ASN A 96 0.30 -12.49 -21.97
C ASN A 96 1.63 -13.28 -22.00
N ASN A 97 1.65 -14.53 -21.56
CA ASN A 97 2.84 -15.39 -21.52
C ASN A 97 4.03 -14.80 -20.71
N LEU A 98 3.78 -13.88 -19.81
CA LEU A 98 4.78 -13.35 -18.88
C LEU A 98 4.85 -14.28 -17.65
N ASN A 99 6.00 -14.90 -17.42
CA ASN A 99 6.20 -15.67 -16.20
C ASN A 99 6.42 -14.73 -15.00
N ILE A 100 5.94 -15.12 -13.82
CA ILE A 100 6.32 -14.47 -12.55
C ILE A 100 6.97 -15.53 -11.67
N PHE A 101 8.09 -15.19 -11.08
CA PHE A 101 8.75 -15.99 -10.06
C PHE A 101 8.69 -15.29 -8.70
N PHE A 102 8.13 -15.98 -7.72
CA PHE A 102 8.04 -15.57 -6.32
C PHE A 102 9.16 -16.27 -5.53
N GLN A 103 10.18 -15.51 -5.17
CA GLN A 103 11.40 -16.06 -4.58
C GLN A 103 11.16 -16.76 -3.24
N LYS A 104 10.41 -16.11 -2.34
CA LYS A 104 10.13 -16.65 -0.99
C LYS A 104 9.34 -17.95 -1.02
N GLU A 105 8.35 -18.00 -1.89
CA GLU A 105 7.48 -19.15 -2.06
C GLU A 105 8.11 -20.23 -2.98
N ASN A 106 9.17 -19.87 -3.69
CA ASN A 106 9.80 -20.70 -4.73
C ASN A 106 8.79 -21.21 -5.77
N LEU A 107 7.92 -20.33 -6.24
CA LEU A 107 6.84 -20.64 -7.18
C LEU A 107 6.92 -19.74 -8.41
N ALA A 108 6.57 -20.33 -9.57
CA ALA A 108 6.42 -19.60 -10.83
C ALA A 108 5.05 -19.89 -11.45
N ILE A 109 4.58 -19.02 -12.36
CA ILE A 109 3.35 -19.24 -13.13
C ILE A 109 3.51 -20.41 -14.09
N PHE A 110 4.65 -20.45 -14.79
CA PHE A 110 4.99 -21.52 -15.72
C PHE A 110 6.17 -22.32 -15.18
N GLN A 111 6.12 -23.62 -15.41
CA GLN A 111 7.24 -24.53 -15.11
C GLN A 111 8.35 -24.39 -16.17
N PRO A 112 9.55 -24.96 -15.95
CA PRO A 112 10.65 -24.91 -16.92
C PRO A 112 10.31 -25.51 -18.28
N ASP A 113 9.36 -26.43 -18.34
CA ASP A 113 8.85 -27.05 -19.57
C ASP A 113 7.80 -26.18 -20.31
N GLY A 114 7.49 -24.98 -19.79
CA GLY A 114 6.47 -24.07 -20.31
C GLY A 114 5.03 -24.44 -19.89
N SER A 115 4.82 -25.54 -19.17
CA SER A 115 3.51 -25.90 -18.67
C SER A 115 3.05 -24.98 -17.54
N LYS A 116 1.72 -24.83 -17.39
CA LYS A 116 1.14 -24.03 -16.29
C LYS A 116 1.35 -24.75 -14.95
N ASN A 117 1.82 -24.03 -13.94
CA ASN A 117 1.97 -24.58 -12.60
C ASN A 117 0.60 -24.81 -11.95
N PRO A 118 0.14 -26.05 -11.76
CA PRO A 118 -1.18 -26.34 -11.22
C PRO A 118 -1.31 -25.95 -9.75
N PHE A 119 -0.19 -25.91 -9.02
CA PHE A 119 -0.19 -25.64 -7.58
C PHE A 119 -0.30 -24.15 -7.26
N LEU A 120 0.02 -23.25 -8.20
CA LEU A 120 0.05 -21.81 -7.93
C LEU A 120 -1.31 -21.28 -7.46
N ASN A 121 -2.40 -21.60 -8.14
CA ASN A 121 -3.75 -21.13 -7.78
C ASN A 121 -4.19 -21.68 -6.42
N ILE A 122 -3.91 -22.96 -6.16
CA ILE A 122 -4.22 -23.59 -4.87
C ILE A 122 -3.43 -22.91 -3.75
N PHE A 123 -2.14 -22.69 -3.97
CA PHE A 123 -1.26 -22.06 -2.99
C PHE A 123 -1.69 -20.63 -2.67
N ILE A 124 -2.00 -19.82 -3.69
CA ILE A 124 -2.51 -18.46 -3.51
C ILE A 124 -3.82 -18.47 -2.71
N SER A 125 -4.75 -19.36 -3.03
CA SER A 125 -6.04 -19.46 -2.33
C SER A 125 -5.85 -19.86 -0.86
N VAL A 126 -5.00 -20.83 -0.57
CA VAL A 126 -4.69 -21.24 0.81
C VAL A 126 -4.06 -20.09 1.61
N LEU A 127 -3.06 -19.41 1.04
CA LEU A 127 -2.44 -18.25 1.70
C LEU A 127 -3.44 -17.14 1.98
N GLY A 128 -4.37 -16.90 1.06
CA GLY A 128 -5.43 -15.92 1.24
C GLY A 128 -6.36 -16.27 2.37
N THR A 129 -6.81 -17.50 2.43
CA THR A 129 -7.66 -17.99 3.52
C THR A 129 -6.93 -17.88 4.87
N CYS A 130 -5.65 -18.25 4.93
CA CYS A 130 -4.85 -18.09 6.15
C CYS A 130 -4.74 -16.61 6.57
N ALA A 131 -4.51 -15.70 5.63
CA ALA A 131 -4.42 -14.26 5.92
C ALA A 131 -5.75 -13.67 6.40
N GLU A 132 -6.88 -14.13 5.87
CA GLU A 132 -8.23 -13.75 6.35
C GLU A 132 -8.47 -14.25 7.78
N MET A 133 -8.18 -15.51 8.06
CA MET A 133 -8.28 -16.10 9.41
C MET A 133 -7.42 -15.33 10.42
N GLU A 134 -6.21 -14.93 10.05
CA GLU A 134 -5.35 -14.13 10.93
C GLU A 134 -5.95 -12.74 11.21
N ARG A 135 -6.50 -12.06 10.19
CA ARG A 135 -7.20 -10.78 10.37
C ARG A 135 -8.41 -10.91 11.29
N GLU A 136 -9.19 -11.97 11.15
CA GLU A 136 -10.34 -12.25 12.04
C GLU A 136 -9.89 -12.51 13.48
N ASN A 137 -8.84 -13.29 13.66
CA ASN A 137 -8.25 -13.54 14.98
C ASN A 137 -7.73 -12.25 15.64
N ILE A 138 -7.12 -11.36 14.88
CA ILE A 138 -6.69 -10.04 15.38
C ILE A 138 -7.90 -9.19 15.76
N LYS A 139 -8.94 -9.12 14.92
CA LYS A 139 -10.19 -8.40 15.24
C LYS A 139 -10.84 -8.95 16.50
N PHE A 140 -10.91 -10.27 16.65
CA PHE A 140 -11.46 -10.91 17.84
C PHE A 140 -10.70 -10.52 19.10
N ARG A 141 -9.35 -10.61 19.09
CA ARG A 141 -8.49 -10.20 20.20
C ARG A 141 -8.66 -8.72 20.57
N LEU A 142 -8.68 -7.84 19.56
CA LEU A 142 -8.89 -6.40 19.78
C LEU A 142 -10.27 -6.11 20.38
N ASN A 143 -11.32 -6.75 19.87
CA ASN A 143 -12.68 -6.57 20.39
C ASN A 143 -12.82 -7.12 21.82
N SER A 144 -12.19 -8.26 22.12
CA SER A 144 -12.17 -8.83 23.46
C SER A 144 -11.44 -7.91 24.45
N GLY A 145 -10.24 -7.42 24.07
CA GLY A 145 -9.50 -6.45 24.87
C GLY A 145 -10.27 -5.14 25.10
N ARG A 146 -10.97 -4.65 24.04
CA ARG A 146 -11.84 -3.47 24.12
C ARG A 146 -13.00 -3.67 25.09
N LYS A 147 -13.68 -4.83 25.05
CA LYS A 147 -14.77 -5.16 25.97
C LYS A 147 -14.28 -5.21 27.40
N LYS A 148 -13.13 -5.84 27.66
CA LYS A 148 -12.51 -5.89 28.99
C LYS A 148 -12.18 -4.48 29.49
N TYR A 149 -11.55 -3.63 28.68
CA TYR A 149 -11.22 -2.25 29.04
C TYR A 149 -12.45 -1.42 29.40
N ILE A 150 -13.57 -1.58 28.67
CA ILE A 150 -14.85 -0.91 28.98
C ILE A 150 -15.43 -1.45 30.30
N ALA A 151 -15.41 -2.77 30.52
CA ALA A 151 -15.92 -3.39 31.76
C ALA A 151 -15.15 -2.94 33.00
N GLU A 152 -13.86 -2.63 32.86
CA GLU A 152 -13.00 -2.06 33.92
C GLU A 152 -13.19 -0.52 34.07
N GLY A 153 -14.22 0.09 33.46
CA GLY A 153 -14.54 1.51 33.55
C GLY A 153 -13.77 2.40 32.57
N GLY A 154 -13.02 1.81 31.65
CA GLY A 154 -12.30 2.53 30.61
C GLY A 154 -13.25 3.17 29.59
N LYS A 155 -12.91 4.37 29.11
CA LYS A 155 -13.67 5.10 28.09
C LYS A 155 -12.90 5.11 26.77
N LEU A 156 -13.57 4.70 25.68
CA LEU A 156 -13.01 4.73 24.33
C LEU A 156 -13.28 6.09 23.69
N GLY A 157 -12.43 6.42 22.72
CA GLY A 157 -12.52 7.66 21.96
C GLY A 157 -11.62 8.76 22.51
N ARG A 158 -11.87 9.98 22.06
CA ARG A 158 -11.08 11.14 22.45
C ARG A 158 -11.33 11.48 23.92
N LYS A 159 -10.27 11.71 24.69
CA LYS A 159 -10.39 12.15 26.09
C LYS A 159 -11.22 13.43 26.18
N VAL A 160 -12.14 13.48 27.13
CA VAL A 160 -12.95 14.67 27.41
C VAL A 160 -12.00 15.85 27.70
N GLY A 161 -12.25 17.00 27.09
CA GLY A 161 -11.38 18.18 27.23
C GLY A 161 -10.09 18.17 26.40
N SER A 162 -9.81 17.08 25.65
CA SER A 162 -8.65 17.06 24.72
C SER A 162 -8.91 17.98 23.54
N VAL A 163 -8.34 19.18 23.58
CA VAL A 163 -8.33 20.16 22.46
C VAL A 163 -6.93 20.25 21.89
N LYS A 164 -6.82 20.43 20.58
CA LYS A 164 -5.52 20.75 19.95
C LYS A 164 -5.01 22.06 20.56
N SER A 165 -3.70 22.13 20.84
CA SER A 165 -3.11 23.40 21.31
C SER A 165 -3.29 24.50 20.26
N THR A 166 -3.29 25.75 20.73
CA THR A 166 -3.48 26.93 19.87
C THR A 166 -2.42 26.99 18.76
N GLU A 167 -1.17 26.63 19.09
CA GLU A 167 -0.06 26.61 18.13
C GLU A 167 -0.31 25.59 17.00
N LYS A 168 -0.71 24.35 17.36
CA LYS A 168 -1.03 23.32 16.36
C LYS A 168 -2.20 23.71 15.47
N LYS A 169 -3.21 24.41 16.02
CA LYS A 169 -4.32 24.94 15.22
C LYS A 169 -3.86 26.07 14.29
N GLN A 170 -2.98 26.95 14.77
CA GLN A 170 -2.41 28.02 13.93
C GLN A 170 -1.63 27.47 12.75
N GLU A 171 -0.86 26.41 12.96
CA GLU A 171 -0.10 25.76 11.90
C GLU A 171 -1.00 25.05 10.89
N GLU A 172 -1.95 24.22 11.39
CA GLU A 172 -2.89 23.47 10.55
C GLU A 172 -3.80 24.38 9.72
N TYR A 173 -4.25 25.51 10.29
CA TYR A 173 -5.18 26.43 9.63
C TYR A 173 -4.52 27.77 9.21
N LYS A 174 -3.21 27.78 9.02
CA LYS A 174 -2.43 28.98 8.68
C LYS A 174 -3.00 29.77 7.49
N GLN A 175 -3.44 29.08 6.44
CA GLN A 175 -4.03 29.73 5.26
C GLN A 175 -5.39 30.37 5.59
N VAL A 176 -6.25 29.67 6.35
CA VAL A 176 -7.56 30.17 6.78
C VAL A 176 -7.40 31.44 7.62
N LEU A 177 -6.49 31.40 8.60
CA LEU A 177 -6.20 32.55 9.46
C LEU A 177 -5.61 33.72 8.67
N LYS A 178 -4.78 33.49 7.67
CA LYS A 178 -4.24 34.51 6.78
C LYS A 178 -5.34 35.20 5.99
N GLU A 179 -6.28 34.47 5.43
CA GLU A 179 -7.40 35.05 4.66
C GLU A 179 -8.39 35.80 5.56
N LEU A 180 -8.66 35.31 6.76
CA LEU A 180 -9.50 35.99 7.73
C LEU A 180 -8.86 37.34 8.17
N LYS A 181 -7.54 37.38 8.40
CA LYS A 181 -6.80 38.61 8.73
C LYS A 181 -6.84 39.65 7.61
N LYS A 182 -6.97 39.24 6.34
CA LYS A 182 -7.16 40.12 5.20
C LYS A 182 -8.59 40.67 5.08
N GLY A 183 -9.50 40.29 5.97
CA GLY A 183 -10.91 40.71 5.92
C GLY A 183 -11.76 39.91 4.92
N THR A 184 -11.27 38.76 4.40
CA THR A 184 -12.02 37.93 3.48
C THR A 184 -13.25 37.35 4.17
N SER A 185 -14.42 37.36 3.49
CA SER A 185 -15.66 36.86 4.07
C SER A 185 -15.58 35.36 4.41
N ILE A 186 -16.28 34.93 5.46
CA ILE A 186 -16.28 33.54 5.95
C ILE A 186 -16.58 32.53 4.82
N ARG A 187 -17.61 32.80 4.02
CA ARG A 187 -17.97 31.90 2.91
C ARG A 187 -16.90 31.81 1.82
N ARG A 188 -16.26 32.94 1.52
CA ARG A 188 -15.18 33.01 0.52
C ARG A 188 -13.92 32.34 1.05
N THR A 189 -13.57 32.53 2.31
CA THR A 189 -12.44 31.85 2.96
C THR A 189 -12.65 30.33 2.99
N ALA A 190 -13.86 29.86 3.32
CA ALA A 190 -14.21 28.45 3.31
C ALA A 190 -13.96 27.82 1.93
N LYS A 191 -14.39 28.50 0.86
CA LYS A 191 -14.21 28.04 -0.52
C LYS A 191 -12.73 28.06 -0.98
N LEU A 192 -11.99 29.11 -0.60
CA LEU A 192 -10.57 29.27 -0.98
C LEU A 192 -9.65 28.26 -0.29
N CYS A 193 -9.98 27.88 0.95
CA CYS A 193 -9.14 27.00 1.76
C CYS A 193 -9.68 25.57 1.84
N ASP A 194 -10.73 25.25 1.10
CA ASP A 194 -11.41 23.93 1.08
C ASP A 194 -11.76 23.41 2.48
N VAL A 195 -12.35 24.29 3.29
CA VAL A 195 -12.80 23.96 4.66
C VAL A 195 -14.28 24.32 4.83
N SER A 196 -14.95 23.66 5.79
CA SER A 196 -16.35 23.99 6.07
C SER A 196 -16.53 25.42 6.62
N VAL A 197 -17.65 26.04 6.28
CA VAL A 197 -18.03 27.35 6.80
C VAL A 197 -18.05 27.38 8.34
N SER A 198 -18.53 26.31 8.98
CA SER A 198 -18.54 26.16 10.44
C SER A 198 -17.12 26.13 11.04
N THR A 199 -16.16 25.52 10.35
CA THR A 199 -14.75 25.53 10.75
C THR A 199 -14.19 26.95 10.72
N VAL A 200 -14.46 27.70 9.65
CA VAL A 200 -14.01 29.11 9.52
C VAL A 200 -14.63 29.99 10.59
N GLN A 201 -15.95 29.85 10.87
CA GLN A 201 -16.63 30.58 11.93
C GLN A 201 -16.01 30.32 13.30
N ARG A 202 -15.78 29.04 13.62
CA ARG A 202 -15.16 28.63 14.89
C ARG A 202 -13.76 29.23 15.04
N LEU A 203 -12.93 29.17 13.99
CA LEU A 203 -11.58 29.74 14.01
C LEU A 203 -11.62 31.25 14.15
N LYS A 204 -12.54 31.93 13.45
CA LYS A 204 -12.72 33.39 13.58
C LYS A 204 -13.05 33.80 15.02
N SER A 205 -13.98 33.09 15.67
CA SER A 205 -14.35 33.31 17.08
C SER A 205 -13.19 32.99 18.03
N GLU A 206 -12.51 31.86 17.84
CA GLU A 206 -11.42 31.39 18.71
C GLU A 206 -10.21 32.31 18.67
N PHE A 207 -9.85 32.84 17.48
CA PHE A 207 -8.70 33.73 17.26
C PHE A 207 -9.08 35.23 17.28
N ARG A 208 -10.35 35.56 17.56
CA ARG A 208 -10.87 36.96 17.64
C ARG A 208 -10.55 37.81 16.41
N LEU A 209 -10.73 37.25 15.22
CA LEU A 209 -10.45 37.86 13.91
C LEU A 209 -11.69 38.48 13.28
#